data_96dfedad8c34e334be7ca0d5694cb9b1
#
_entry.id   96dfedad8c34e334be7ca0d5694cb9b1
#
_cell.length_a   1.000
_cell.length_b   1.000
_cell.length_c   1.000
_cell.angle_alpha   90.00
_cell.angle_beta   90.00
_cell.angle_gamma   90.00
#
_symmetry.space_group_name_H-M   'P 1'
#
loop_
_entity.id
_entity.type
_entity.pdbx_description
1 polymer ?
#
loop_
_entity_poly.entity_id
_entity_poly.type
_entity_poly.pdbx_seq_one_letter_code
_entity_poly.pdbx_strand_id
1 'polypeptide(L)'
;MQFTTLPGTGISVSRLCLGTMTFGSPVAEPDAIRLVHDAAALGVNFIDTANMYEGYNRFAGSAGGVAEEIVGKAVAGRRADFVVATKLGMKVGDTPVDENTSPEAIRVQLRRSLRRINTDYIDLYYLHRYDPNTAPGEIARAIGEELKAGTIRAWGVSNYSAEQLSALLAAAREENIPLPSMCQPPLSLLNTGALDALLPLCAQEGIGVIPYQVLQGGILTGKYHAGQQPPAGSRAAEKPDWMKPMTDEVYATLARVEAEAKAAGQSMTQYALAWALRQPAVRCVLLGVKRRAQLEEAAAIF
;
A
#
# COMPACT_ATOMS: atom_id res chain seq x y z
N MET A 1 -9.45 -11.42 13.39
CA MET A 1 -9.25 -10.52 12.22
C MET A 1 -10.60 -10.11 11.66
N GLN A 2 -10.83 -8.84 11.43
CA GLN A 2 -12.04 -8.33 10.78
C GLN A 2 -11.83 -8.24 9.26
N PHE A 3 -12.92 -8.39 8.50
CA PHE A 3 -12.90 -8.33 7.04
C PHE A 3 -13.78 -7.19 6.52
N THR A 4 -13.51 -6.75 5.31
CA THR A 4 -14.33 -5.83 4.52
C THR A 4 -14.30 -6.26 3.05
N THR A 5 -15.13 -5.64 2.22
CA THR A 5 -15.17 -5.94 0.79
C THR A 5 -14.55 -4.80 -0.01
N LEU A 6 -13.74 -5.11 -1.01
CA LEU A 6 -13.29 -4.13 -1.99
C LEU A 6 -14.52 -3.59 -2.74
N PRO A 7 -14.79 -2.28 -2.70
CA PRO A 7 -15.96 -1.69 -3.32
C PRO A 7 -16.14 -2.09 -4.79
N GLY A 8 -17.37 -2.40 -5.16
CA GLY A 8 -17.72 -2.77 -6.54
C GLY A 8 -17.28 -4.16 -7.01
N THR A 9 -16.73 -5.03 -6.12
CA THR A 9 -16.11 -6.29 -6.59
C THR A 9 -16.57 -7.57 -5.90
N GLY A 10 -17.10 -7.58 -4.75
CA GLY A 10 -17.34 -8.79 -3.94
C GLY A 10 -16.09 -9.47 -3.35
N ILE A 11 -14.88 -8.92 -3.57
CA ILE A 11 -13.62 -9.48 -3.04
C ILE A 11 -13.49 -9.12 -1.57
N SER A 12 -13.43 -10.13 -0.70
CA SER A 12 -13.29 -9.96 0.76
C SER A 12 -11.81 -9.86 1.15
N VAL A 13 -11.45 -8.81 1.89
CA VAL A 13 -10.09 -8.54 2.38
C VAL A 13 -10.06 -8.33 3.88
N SER A 14 -8.97 -8.73 4.53
CA SER A 14 -8.69 -8.37 5.91
C SER A 14 -8.51 -6.85 6.05
N ARG A 15 -8.99 -6.28 7.16
CA ARG A 15 -8.82 -4.84 7.44
C ARG A 15 -7.37 -4.44 7.77
N LEU A 16 -6.50 -5.41 8.00
CA LEU A 16 -5.05 -5.26 8.00
C LEU A 16 -4.50 -5.82 6.69
N CYS A 17 -3.71 -5.01 5.97
CA CYS A 17 -3.01 -5.38 4.74
C CYS A 17 -1.51 -5.47 5.00
N LEU A 18 -0.86 -6.56 4.62
CA LEU A 18 0.58 -6.73 4.71
C LEU A 18 1.28 -6.03 3.55
N GLY A 19 2.05 -4.97 3.87
CA GLY A 19 2.91 -4.28 2.90
C GLY A 19 4.28 -4.92 2.79
N THR A 20 4.76 -5.07 1.56
CA THR A 20 5.99 -5.84 1.24
C THR A 20 7.17 -4.97 0.80
N MET A 21 7.11 -3.65 0.97
CA MET A 21 8.18 -2.74 0.53
C MET A 21 9.58 -3.07 1.12
N THR A 22 9.63 -3.73 2.27
CA THR A 22 10.88 -4.12 2.93
C THR A 22 11.38 -5.53 2.56
N PHE A 23 10.67 -6.25 1.69
CA PHE A 23 11.04 -7.60 1.27
C PHE A 23 12.25 -7.55 0.32
N GLY A 24 13.18 -8.48 0.50
CA GLY A 24 14.49 -8.50 -0.14
C GLY A 24 15.56 -7.75 0.65
N SER A 25 15.22 -6.62 1.30
CA SER A 25 16.10 -5.86 2.21
C SER A 25 15.27 -4.84 3.01
N PRO A 26 15.37 -4.76 4.33
CA PRO A 26 16.23 -5.56 5.23
C PRO A 26 15.63 -6.92 5.60
N VAL A 27 14.43 -7.25 5.12
CA VAL A 27 13.80 -8.55 5.37
C VAL A 27 14.23 -9.53 4.28
N ALA A 28 15.12 -10.46 4.61
CA ALA A 28 15.59 -11.46 3.66
C ALA A 28 14.45 -12.37 3.17
N GLU A 29 14.58 -12.94 1.98
CA GLU A 29 13.54 -13.75 1.35
C GLU A 29 12.94 -14.83 2.26
N PRO A 30 13.73 -15.68 2.97
CA PRO A 30 13.13 -16.69 3.84
C PRO A 30 12.30 -16.13 4.99
N ASP A 31 12.71 -14.97 5.54
CA ASP A 31 11.98 -14.28 6.61
C ASP A 31 10.73 -13.60 6.06
N ALA A 32 10.79 -13.04 4.86
CA ALA A 32 9.66 -12.42 4.19
C ALA A 32 8.56 -13.46 3.88
N ILE A 33 8.94 -14.65 3.39
CA ILE A 33 8.01 -15.77 3.17
C ILE A 33 7.36 -16.18 4.50
N ARG A 34 8.15 -16.32 5.57
CA ARG A 34 7.59 -16.61 6.90
C ARG A 34 6.61 -15.55 7.37
N LEU A 35 6.91 -14.26 7.16
CA LEU A 35 6.00 -13.16 7.51
C LEU A 35 4.66 -13.22 6.78
N VAL A 36 4.64 -13.63 5.50
CA VAL A 36 3.39 -13.87 4.78
C VAL A 36 2.59 -15.00 5.42
N HIS A 37 3.24 -16.10 5.78
CA HIS A 37 2.58 -17.24 6.44
C HIS A 37 2.11 -16.88 7.86
N ASP A 38 2.90 -16.12 8.62
CA ASP A 38 2.51 -15.60 9.94
C ASP A 38 1.31 -14.66 9.84
N ALA A 39 1.27 -13.80 8.82
CA ALA A 39 0.13 -12.93 8.54
C ALA A 39 -1.14 -13.74 8.24
N ALA A 40 -1.03 -14.77 7.40
CA ALA A 40 -2.12 -15.68 7.11
C ALA A 40 -2.62 -16.42 8.36
N ALA A 41 -1.73 -16.86 9.24
CA ALA A 41 -2.08 -17.50 10.51
C ALA A 41 -2.83 -16.56 11.47
N LEU A 42 -2.65 -15.24 11.34
CA LEU A 42 -3.40 -14.20 12.05
C LEU A 42 -4.71 -13.80 11.32
N GLY A 43 -5.02 -14.43 10.18
CA GLY A 43 -6.20 -14.16 9.37
C GLY A 43 -6.05 -13.01 8.39
N VAL A 44 -4.82 -12.53 8.14
CA VAL A 44 -4.54 -11.53 7.10
C VAL A 44 -4.47 -12.23 5.74
N ASN A 45 -5.39 -11.89 4.85
CA ASN A 45 -5.41 -12.41 3.48
C ASN A 45 -5.01 -11.35 2.42
N PHE A 46 -4.80 -10.10 2.81
CA PHE A 46 -4.52 -9.01 1.90
C PHE A 46 -3.02 -8.66 1.91
N ILE A 47 -2.38 -8.79 0.75
CA ILE A 47 -0.95 -8.51 0.54
C ILE A 47 -0.81 -7.39 -0.49
N ASP A 48 -0.02 -6.37 -0.16
CA ASP A 48 0.28 -5.25 -1.06
C ASP A 48 1.76 -5.24 -1.44
N THR A 49 2.04 -5.36 -2.72
CA THR A 49 3.38 -5.24 -3.31
C THR A 49 3.40 -4.20 -4.43
N ALA A 50 4.50 -4.06 -5.14
CA ALA A 50 4.64 -3.23 -6.34
C ALA A 50 5.81 -3.71 -7.21
N ASN A 51 5.72 -3.44 -8.52
CA ASN A 51 6.78 -3.76 -9.48
C ASN A 51 8.14 -3.14 -9.12
N MET A 52 8.15 -2.02 -8.38
CA MET A 52 9.36 -1.33 -7.99
C MET A 52 9.96 -1.78 -6.64
N TYR A 53 9.29 -2.66 -5.87
CA TYR A 53 9.74 -2.97 -4.51
C TYR A 53 10.92 -3.96 -4.50
N GLU A 54 12.05 -3.49 -3.96
CA GLU A 54 13.31 -4.22 -3.78
C GLU A 54 13.90 -3.98 -2.37
N GLY A 55 13.05 -3.55 -1.46
CA GLY A 55 13.48 -3.16 -0.12
C GLY A 55 14.44 -1.96 -0.15
N TYR A 56 15.38 -1.98 0.78
CA TYR A 56 16.40 -0.92 0.93
C TYR A 56 17.51 -0.94 -0.12
N ASN A 57 17.57 -1.99 -0.93
CA ASN A 57 18.57 -2.12 -2.02
C ASN A 57 18.15 -1.36 -3.28
N ARG A 58 16.95 -0.79 -3.31
CA ARG A 58 16.46 -0.04 -4.45
C ARG A 58 17.35 1.14 -4.81
N PHE A 59 17.68 1.25 -6.11
CA PHE A 59 18.36 2.39 -6.72
C PHE A 59 17.64 2.83 -8.00
N ALA A 60 17.95 4.02 -8.50
CA ALA A 60 17.36 4.55 -9.73
C ALA A 60 17.79 3.67 -10.94
N GLY A 61 16.82 3.19 -11.73
CA GLY A 61 17.06 2.32 -12.88
C GLY A 61 17.14 0.82 -12.56
N SER A 62 16.99 0.40 -11.27
CA SER A 62 16.87 -1.02 -10.96
C SER A 62 15.62 -1.63 -11.58
N ALA A 63 15.71 -2.91 -11.96
CA ALA A 63 14.63 -3.62 -12.66
C ALA A 63 13.37 -3.82 -11.82
N GLY A 64 13.46 -3.67 -10.51
CA GLY A 64 12.35 -3.95 -9.58
C GLY A 64 12.01 -5.44 -9.47
N GLY A 65 10.88 -5.71 -8.83
CA GLY A 65 10.24 -7.02 -8.85
C GLY A 65 10.62 -7.98 -7.75
N VAL A 66 11.65 -7.70 -6.94
CA VAL A 66 12.12 -8.61 -5.88
C VAL A 66 10.99 -8.96 -4.91
N ALA A 67 10.21 -7.98 -4.45
CA ALA A 67 9.10 -8.25 -3.55
C ALA A 67 7.98 -9.06 -4.23
N GLU A 68 7.72 -8.84 -5.52
CA GLU A 68 6.74 -9.63 -6.29
C GLU A 68 7.16 -11.10 -6.39
N GLU A 69 8.43 -11.39 -6.64
CA GLU A 69 8.96 -12.76 -6.70
C GLU A 69 8.86 -13.46 -5.34
N ILE A 70 9.18 -12.76 -4.26
CA ILE A 70 9.05 -13.27 -2.88
C ILE A 70 7.58 -13.56 -2.56
N VAL A 71 6.67 -12.64 -2.90
CA VAL A 71 5.22 -12.87 -2.71
C VAL A 71 4.77 -14.09 -3.51
N GLY A 72 5.19 -14.22 -4.77
CA GLY A 72 4.87 -15.37 -5.61
C GLY A 72 5.26 -16.70 -4.97
N LYS A 73 6.49 -16.78 -4.42
CA LYS A 73 6.97 -17.95 -3.66
C LYS A 73 6.13 -18.21 -2.41
N ALA A 74 5.80 -17.15 -1.67
CA ALA A 74 5.06 -17.25 -0.41
C ALA A 74 3.61 -17.76 -0.60
N VAL A 75 2.96 -17.39 -1.71
CA VAL A 75 1.56 -17.79 -2.01
C VAL A 75 1.47 -19.03 -2.88
N ALA A 76 2.59 -19.64 -3.27
CA ALA A 76 2.63 -20.81 -4.13
C ALA A 76 1.80 -21.98 -3.53
N GLY A 77 0.96 -22.60 -4.37
CA GLY A 77 0.05 -23.67 -3.95
C GLY A 77 -1.18 -23.19 -3.15
N ARG A 78 -1.25 -21.91 -2.77
CA ARG A 78 -2.33 -21.30 -1.97
C ARG A 78 -2.77 -19.96 -2.51
N ARG A 79 -2.54 -19.67 -3.80
CA ARG A 79 -2.81 -18.34 -4.40
C ARG A 79 -4.24 -17.83 -4.15
N ALA A 80 -5.21 -18.71 -4.15
CA ALA A 80 -6.63 -18.38 -3.94
C ALA A 80 -6.98 -17.97 -2.50
N ASP A 81 -6.11 -18.28 -1.52
CA ASP A 81 -6.31 -17.89 -0.12
C ASP A 81 -5.97 -16.41 0.10
N PHE A 82 -5.30 -15.76 -0.86
CA PHE A 82 -4.79 -14.42 -0.75
C PHE A 82 -5.40 -13.47 -1.78
N VAL A 83 -5.62 -12.24 -1.36
CA VAL A 83 -5.86 -11.09 -2.23
C VAL A 83 -4.54 -10.37 -2.41
N VAL A 84 -3.99 -10.38 -3.62
CA VAL A 84 -2.69 -9.78 -3.94
C VAL A 84 -2.88 -8.51 -4.75
N ALA A 85 -2.41 -7.40 -4.19
CA ALA A 85 -2.30 -6.13 -4.90
C ALA A 85 -0.88 -5.90 -5.38
N THR A 86 -0.72 -5.39 -6.60
CA THR A 86 0.55 -4.85 -7.11
C THR A 86 0.33 -3.56 -7.90
N LYS A 87 1.41 -2.88 -8.29
CA LYS A 87 1.36 -1.51 -8.82
C LYS A 87 2.33 -1.31 -9.96
N LEU A 88 2.00 -0.35 -10.88
CA LEU A 88 2.89 0.13 -11.93
C LEU A 88 2.99 1.66 -11.92
N GLY A 89 3.89 2.21 -12.73
CA GLY A 89 3.99 3.65 -13.00
C GLY A 89 5.15 4.36 -12.31
N MET A 90 5.76 3.74 -11.30
CA MET A 90 7.05 4.20 -10.76
C MET A 90 8.18 3.59 -11.58
N LYS A 91 9.29 4.33 -11.72
CA LYS A 91 10.42 3.92 -12.56
C LYS A 91 10.98 2.55 -12.17
N VAL A 92 11.09 1.65 -13.18
CA VAL A 92 11.74 0.34 -13.07
C VAL A 92 12.49 0.08 -14.39
N GLY A 93 13.81 -0.03 -14.36
CA GLY A 93 14.58 -0.16 -15.60
C GLY A 93 14.66 1.13 -16.43
N ASP A 94 15.00 1.02 -17.70
CA ASP A 94 15.36 2.14 -18.57
C ASP A 94 14.65 2.15 -19.93
N THR A 95 13.59 1.34 -20.09
CA THR A 95 12.80 1.35 -21.32
C THR A 95 11.65 2.37 -21.24
N PRO A 96 11.07 2.80 -22.38
CA PRO A 96 9.98 3.78 -22.40
C PRO A 96 8.75 3.39 -21.57
N VAL A 97 8.49 2.10 -21.39
CA VAL A 97 7.33 1.61 -20.60
C VAL A 97 7.61 1.45 -19.12
N ASP A 98 8.79 1.84 -18.65
CA ASP A 98 9.26 1.53 -17.30
C ASP A 98 8.93 2.62 -16.27
N GLU A 99 8.30 3.74 -16.66
CA GLU A 99 8.02 4.85 -15.74
C GLU A 99 6.68 5.58 -15.99
N ASN A 100 5.75 5.01 -16.73
CA ASN A 100 4.47 5.68 -17.05
C ASN A 100 3.28 4.75 -16.92
N THR A 101 2.09 5.26 -17.22
CA THR A 101 0.84 4.51 -17.20
C THR A 101 0.17 4.48 -18.58
N SER A 102 0.95 4.57 -19.66
CA SER A 102 0.44 4.41 -21.01
C SER A 102 -0.20 3.02 -21.21
N PRO A 103 -1.10 2.85 -22.18
CA PRO A 103 -1.70 1.54 -22.50
C PRO A 103 -0.66 0.43 -22.69
N GLU A 104 0.47 0.73 -23.32
CA GLU A 104 1.56 -0.22 -23.50
C GLU A 104 2.24 -0.56 -22.16
N ALA A 105 2.54 0.46 -21.34
CA ALA A 105 3.14 0.25 -20.02
C ALA A 105 2.22 -0.59 -19.10
N ILE A 106 0.91 -0.31 -19.08
CA ILE A 106 -0.07 -1.10 -18.33
C ILE A 106 0.02 -2.58 -18.72
N ARG A 107 -0.03 -2.89 -20.02
CA ARG A 107 0.04 -4.26 -20.52
C ARG A 107 1.38 -4.93 -20.21
N VAL A 108 2.49 -4.27 -20.52
CA VAL A 108 3.84 -4.84 -20.36
C VAL A 108 4.17 -5.07 -18.90
N GLN A 109 3.93 -4.06 -18.05
CA GLN A 109 4.24 -4.16 -16.62
C GLN A 109 3.33 -5.19 -15.91
N LEU A 110 2.05 -5.26 -16.27
CA LEU A 110 1.15 -6.29 -15.74
C LEU A 110 1.65 -7.71 -16.08
N ARG A 111 2.06 -7.97 -17.34
CA ARG A 111 2.62 -9.27 -17.73
C ARG A 111 3.90 -9.60 -16.97
N ARG A 112 4.74 -8.60 -16.68
CA ARG A 112 5.95 -8.78 -15.86
C ARG A 112 5.56 -9.14 -14.41
N SER A 113 4.60 -8.44 -13.81
CA SER A 113 4.09 -8.72 -12.46
C SER A 113 3.47 -10.11 -12.35
N LEU A 114 2.61 -10.51 -13.31
CA LEU A 114 2.02 -11.84 -13.37
C LEU A 114 3.09 -12.96 -13.39
N ARG A 115 4.16 -12.79 -14.19
CA ARG A 115 5.27 -13.75 -14.25
C ARG A 115 6.05 -13.83 -12.94
N ARG A 116 6.35 -12.68 -12.29
CA ARG A 116 7.10 -12.64 -11.03
C ARG A 116 6.32 -13.27 -9.88
N ILE A 117 5.03 -12.95 -9.78
CA ILE A 117 4.15 -13.52 -8.77
C ILE A 117 3.77 -14.98 -9.12
N ASN A 118 4.01 -15.42 -10.36
CA ASN A 118 3.65 -16.73 -10.90
C ASN A 118 2.15 -17.03 -10.74
N THR A 119 1.32 -16.18 -11.35
CA THR A 119 -0.14 -16.22 -11.28
C THR A 119 -0.75 -15.72 -12.59
N ASP A 120 -1.97 -16.15 -12.90
CA ASP A 120 -2.72 -15.75 -14.09
C ASP A 120 -3.51 -14.46 -13.89
N TYR A 121 -3.68 -14.00 -12.65
CA TYR A 121 -4.44 -12.80 -12.31
C TYR A 121 -3.87 -12.04 -11.13
N ILE A 122 -4.12 -10.73 -11.11
CA ILE A 122 -3.93 -9.84 -9.96
C ILE A 122 -5.30 -9.45 -9.41
N ASP A 123 -5.48 -9.55 -8.09
CA ASP A 123 -6.76 -9.18 -7.47
C ASP A 123 -7.01 -7.68 -7.50
N LEU A 124 -5.97 -6.86 -7.25
CA LEU A 124 -6.07 -5.41 -7.25
C LEU A 124 -4.83 -4.78 -7.89
N TYR A 125 -5.00 -4.11 -9.04
CA TYR A 125 -3.90 -3.50 -9.77
C TYR A 125 -3.94 -1.98 -9.63
N TYR A 126 -2.86 -1.37 -9.11
CA TYR A 126 -2.80 0.05 -8.85
C TYR A 126 -2.00 0.82 -9.91
N LEU A 127 -2.51 1.98 -10.28
CA LEU A 127 -1.69 3.07 -10.81
C LEU A 127 -0.94 3.69 -9.63
N HIS A 128 0.39 3.50 -9.55
CA HIS A 128 1.19 3.84 -8.36
C HIS A 128 1.36 5.34 -8.16
N ARG A 129 1.26 6.11 -9.25
CA ARG A 129 1.26 7.56 -9.26
C ARG A 129 0.52 8.11 -10.48
N TYR A 130 0.17 9.38 -10.41
CA TYR A 130 -0.34 10.11 -11.55
C TYR A 130 0.73 10.25 -12.65
N ASP A 131 0.32 10.06 -13.91
CA ASP A 131 1.13 10.28 -15.10
C ASP A 131 0.53 11.44 -15.91
N PRO A 132 1.19 12.60 -15.96
CA PRO A 132 0.67 13.76 -16.67
C PRO A 132 0.72 13.61 -18.20
N ASN A 133 1.43 12.62 -18.73
CA ASN A 133 1.67 12.42 -20.15
C ASN A 133 0.68 11.44 -20.80
N THR A 134 -0.14 10.75 -19.99
CA THR A 134 -1.14 9.80 -20.51
C THR A 134 -2.56 10.32 -20.20
N ALA A 135 -3.38 10.42 -21.24
CA ALA A 135 -4.76 10.89 -21.07
C ALA A 135 -5.58 9.91 -20.21
N PRO A 136 -6.43 10.41 -19.28
CA PRO A 136 -7.24 9.56 -18.40
C PRO A 136 -8.11 8.53 -19.15
N GLY A 137 -8.64 8.88 -20.33
CA GLY A 137 -9.42 7.95 -21.17
C GLY A 137 -8.61 6.80 -21.74
N GLU A 138 -7.33 7.04 -22.10
CA GLU A 138 -6.43 5.97 -22.55
C GLU A 138 -6.11 5.00 -21.42
N ILE A 139 -5.87 5.52 -20.20
CA ILE A 139 -5.68 4.71 -18.99
C ILE A 139 -6.94 3.88 -18.73
N ALA A 140 -8.12 4.51 -18.72
CA ALA A 140 -9.38 3.82 -18.44
C ALA A 140 -9.64 2.67 -19.43
N ARG A 141 -9.46 2.89 -20.73
CA ARG A 141 -9.60 1.85 -21.75
C ARG A 141 -8.65 0.69 -21.55
N ALA A 142 -7.36 0.97 -21.31
CA ALA A 142 -6.36 -0.07 -21.08
C ALA A 142 -6.65 -0.91 -19.83
N ILE A 143 -7.08 -0.29 -18.74
CA ILE A 143 -7.53 -0.98 -17.54
C ILE A 143 -8.80 -1.82 -17.84
N GLY A 144 -9.74 -1.27 -18.61
CA GLY A 144 -10.95 -1.99 -19.02
C GLY A 144 -10.67 -3.24 -19.84
N GLU A 145 -9.66 -3.20 -20.72
CA GLU A 145 -9.20 -4.38 -21.46
C GLU A 145 -8.70 -5.49 -20.53
N GLU A 146 -7.89 -5.14 -19.52
CA GLU A 146 -7.33 -6.10 -18.56
C GLU A 146 -8.38 -6.64 -17.57
N LEU A 147 -9.36 -5.81 -17.17
CA LEU A 147 -10.54 -6.27 -16.41
C LEU A 147 -11.36 -7.28 -17.20
N LYS A 148 -11.64 -6.97 -18.48
CA LYS A 148 -12.40 -7.85 -19.38
C LYS A 148 -11.65 -9.17 -19.66
N ALA A 149 -10.33 -9.11 -19.76
CA ALA A 149 -9.49 -10.29 -19.94
C ALA A 149 -9.39 -11.15 -18.66
N GLY A 150 -9.79 -10.63 -17.50
CA GLY A 150 -9.67 -11.29 -16.19
C GLY A 150 -8.24 -11.36 -15.66
N THR A 151 -7.30 -10.66 -16.27
CA THR A 151 -5.90 -10.54 -15.80
C THR A 151 -5.77 -9.67 -14.56
N ILE A 152 -6.73 -8.76 -14.36
CA ILE A 152 -6.96 -8.05 -13.10
C ILE A 152 -8.43 -8.21 -12.69
N ARG A 153 -8.71 -8.29 -11.39
CA ARG A 153 -10.07 -8.43 -10.85
C ARG A 153 -10.65 -7.12 -10.35
N ALA A 154 -9.78 -6.20 -9.94
CA ALA A 154 -10.09 -4.85 -9.50
C ALA A 154 -8.90 -3.93 -9.81
N TRP A 155 -9.12 -2.63 -9.77
CA TRP A 155 -8.06 -1.65 -9.92
C TRP A 155 -8.19 -0.51 -8.92
N GLY A 156 -7.12 0.28 -8.79
CA GLY A 156 -7.08 1.41 -7.87
C GLY A 156 -6.01 2.43 -8.26
N VAL A 157 -5.92 3.49 -7.46
CA VAL A 157 -4.92 4.55 -7.64
C VAL A 157 -4.15 4.80 -6.36
N SER A 158 -2.92 5.28 -6.50
CA SER A 158 -2.08 5.73 -5.38
C SER A 158 -1.40 7.05 -5.77
N ASN A 159 -1.19 7.94 -4.81
CA ASN A 159 -0.55 9.24 -5.04
C ASN A 159 -1.24 10.13 -6.08
N TYR A 160 -2.55 10.12 -6.10
CA TYR A 160 -3.40 11.03 -6.88
C TYR A 160 -3.94 12.14 -5.98
N SER A 161 -4.04 13.36 -6.51
CA SER A 161 -4.84 14.42 -5.88
C SER A 161 -6.34 14.17 -6.10
N ALA A 162 -7.20 14.90 -5.40
CA ALA A 162 -8.64 14.81 -5.61
C ALA A 162 -9.04 15.21 -7.04
N GLU A 163 -8.41 16.24 -7.61
CA GLU A 163 -8.67 16.69 -8.99
C GLU A 163 -8.23 15.64 -10.02
N GLN A 164 -7.05 15.04 -9.83
CA GLN A 164 -6.53 13.98 -10.70
C GLN A 164 -7.42 12.74 -10.65
N LEU A 165 -7.87 12.36 -9.45
CA LEU A 165 -8.82 11.26 -9.29
C LEU A 165 -10.16 11.61 -9.97
N SER A 166 -10.72 12.80 -9.75
CA SER A 166 -11.98 13.23 -10.39
C SER A 166 -11.92 13.16 -11.91
N ALA A 167 -10.81 13.60 -12.52
CA ALA A 167 -10.63 13.51 -13.98
C ALA A 167 -10.61 12.06 -14.47
N LEU A 168 -9.94 11.17 -13.72
CA LEU A 168 -9.89 9.74 -14.06
C LEU A 168 -11.26 9.06 -13.89
N LEU A 169 -12.05 9.45 -12.87
CA LEU A 169 -13.40 8.94 -12.65
C LEU A 169 -14.35 9.36 -13.79
N ALA A 170 -14.26 10.62 -14.24
CA ALA A 170 -15.04 11.11 -15.39
C ALA A 170 -14.73 10.28 -16.63
N ALA A 171 -13.45 10.10 -16.95
CA ALA A 171 -13.00 9.30 -18.08
C ALA A 171 -13.43 7.82 -17.99
N ALA A 172 -13.35 7.21 -16.80
CA ALA A 172 -13.81 5.83 -16.62
C ALA A 172 -15.32 5.68 -16.89
N ARG A 173 -16.13 6.68 -16.49
CA ARG A 173 -17.58 6.71 -16.79
C ARG A 173 -17.84 6.87 -18.28
N GLU A 174 -17.15 7.78 -18.97
CA GLU A 174 -17.26 7.99 -20.42
C GLU A 174 -16.93 6.73 -21.21
N GLU A 175 -15.92 5.98 -20.77
CA GLU A 175 -15.51 4.72 -21.39
C GLU A 175 -16.32 3.50 -20.90
N ASN A 176 -17.30 3.69 -20.00
CA ASN A 176 -18.08 2.60 -19.38
C ASN A 176 -17.23 1.55 -18.66
N ILE A 177 -16.15 1.96 -18.03
CA ILE A 177 -15.25 1.12 -17.24
C ILE A 177 -15.63 1.22 -15.75
N PRO A 178 -15.63 0.12 -15.00
CA PRO A 178 -15.81 0.14 -13.54
C PRO A 178 -14.88 1.15 -12.88
N LEU A 179 -15.38 1.92 -11.91
CA LEU A 179 -14.57 2.87 -11.17
C LEU A 179 -13.48 2.15 -10.34
N PRO A 180 -12.38 2.84 -9.98
CA PRO A 180 -11.38 2.25 -9.10
C PRO A 180 -12.00 1.84 -7.76
N SER A 181 -11.71 0.63 -7.32
CA SER A 181 -12.20 0.09 -6.05
C SER A 181 -11.53 0.75 -4.85
N MET A 182 -10.24 1.10 -4.99
CA MET A 182 -9.42 1.56 -3.88
C MET A 182 -8.55 2.76 -4.26
N CYS A 183 -8.38 3.67 -3.30
CA CYS A 183 -7.40 4.75 -3.32
C CYS A 183 -6.38 4.54 -2.20
N GLN A 184 -5.09 4.63 -2.53
CA GLN A 184 -4.00 4.41 -1.57
C GLN A 184 -3.18 5.70 -1.36
N PRO A 185 -3.62 6.63 -0.47
CA PRO A 185 -2.89 7.85 -0.14
C PRO A 185 -1.98 7.69 1.07
N PRO A 186 -0.98 8.59 1.28
CA PRO A 186 -0.33 8.74 2.58
C PRO A 186 -1.31 9.34 3.58
N LEU A 187 -1.43 8.72 4.77
CA LEU A 187 -2.27 9.26 5.85
C LEU A 187 -1.77 8.77 7.20
N SER A 188 -1.62 9.68 8.14
CA SER A 188 -1.27 9.39 9.53
C SER A 188 -1.60 10.58 10.43
N LEU A 189 -1.45 10.41 11.74
CA LEU A 189 -1.53 11.49 12.73
C LEU A 189 -0.50 12.63 12.51
N LEU A 190 0.54 12.38 11.71
CA LEU A 190 1.57 13.36 11.31
C LEU A 190 1.44 13.81 9.84
N ASN A 191 0.43 13.34 9.12
CA ASN A 191 0.17 13.70 7.74
C ASN A 191 -1.32 13.53 7.44
N THR A 192 -2.08 14.59 7.57
CA THR A 192 -3.55 14.60 7.46
C THR A 192 -4.08 15.17 6.15
N GLY A 193 -3.21 15.61 5.22
CA GLY A 193 -3.63 16.33 4.01
C GLY A 193 -4.63 15.60 3.11
N ALA A 194 -4.69 14.27 3.16
CA ALA A 194 -5.70 13.51 2.42
C ALA A 194 -7.13 13.70 2.96
N LEU A 195 -7.28 14.17 4.22
CA LEU A 195 -8.60 14.37 4.85
C LEU A 195 -9.37 15.54 4.23
N ASP A 196 -8.70 16.53 3.65
CA ASP A 196 -9.32 17.79 3.24
C ASP A 196 -10.21 17.61 1.99
N ALA A 197 -9.74 16.89 0.99
CA ALA A 197 -10.46 16.74 -0.28
C ALA A 197 -10.51 15.28 -0.78
N LEU A 198 -9.41 14.51 -0.66
CA LEU A 198 -9.32 13.21 -1.29
C LEU A 198 -10.20 12.15 -0.62
N LEU A 199 -10.19 12.07 0.71
CA LEU A 199 -11.06 11.11 1.42
C LEU A 199 -12.54 11.44 1.29
N PRO A 200 -12.99 12.73 1.42
CA PRO A 200 -14.37 13.10 1.11
C PRO A 200 -14.81 12.70 -0.30
N LEU A 201 -13.97 12.92 -1.32
CA LEU A 201 -14.26 12.46 -2.69
C LEU A 201 -14.38 10.93 -2.76
N CYS A 202 -13.44 10.19 -2.16
CA CYS A 202 -13.52 8.73 -2.12
C CYS A 202 -14.81 8.24 -1.45
N ALA A 203 -15.24 8.88 -0.35
CA ALA A 203 -16.48 8.55 0.35
C ALA A 203 -17.72 8.80 -0.53
N GLN A 204 -17.75 9.94 -1.23
CA GLN A 204 -18.83 10.32 -2.15
C GLN A 204 -18.93 9.34 -3.32
N GLU A 205 -17.80 8.92 -3.88
CA GLU A 205 -17.72 8.05 -5.05
C GLU A 205 -17.79 6.54 -4.73
N GLY A 206 -17.90 6.19 -3.44
CA GLY A 206 -17.93 4.80 -2.99
C GLY A 206 -16.59 4.06 -3.13
N ILE A 207 -15.48 4.79 -3.25
CA ILE A 207 -14.12 4.25 -3.36
C ILE A 207 -13.57 3.97 -1.97
N GLY A 208 -13.04 2.78 -1.74
CA GLY A 208 -12.38 2.45 -0.47
C GLY A 208 -11.00 3.11 -0.36
N VAL A 209 -10.60 3.47 0.84
CA VAL A 209 -9.26 4.01 1.12
C VAL A 209 -8.43 3.00 1.90
N ILE A 210 -7.19 2.82 1.49
CA ILE A 210 -6.15 2.06 2.19
C ILE A 210 -4.92 2.94 2.37
N PRO A 211 -4.78 3.64 3.50
CA PRO A 211 -3.66 4.54 3.70
C PRO A 211 -2.35 3.78 3.89
N TYR A 212 -1.28 4.32 3.32
CA TYR A 212 0.09 3.92 3.62
C TYR A 212 0.78 4.94 4.53
N GLN A 213 1.95 4.59 5.08
CA GLN A 213 2.69 5.39 6.07
C GLN A 213 1.89 5.72 7.35
N VAL A 214 0.94 4.90 7.73
CA VAL A 214 0.12 5.12 8.94
C VAL A 214 0.98 5.29 10.19
N LEU A 215 2.14 4.61 10.26
CA LEU A 215 3.11 4.73 11.34
C LEU A 215 4.30 5.66 11.02
N GLN A 216 4.30 6.37 9.87
CA GLN A 216 5.37 7.30 9.45
C GLN A 216 6.79 6.72 9.59
N GLY A 217 7.03 5.55 8.97
CA GLY A 217 8.34 4.88 9.08
C GLY A 217 8.66 4.39 10.48
N GLY A 218 7.68 4.31 11.36
CA GLY A 218 7.78 3.88 12.74
C GLY A 218 7.91 5.04 13.74
N ILE A 219 7.74 6.30 13.32
CA ILE A 219 7.73 7.45 14.25
C ILE A 219 6.58 7.30 15.25
N LEU A 220 5.39 6.89 14.81
CA LEU A 220 4.20 6.72 15.64
C LEU A 220 4.16 5.38 16.42
N THR A 221 5.30 4.76 16.68
CA THR A 221 5.37 3.53 17.49
C THR A 221 5.94 3.76 18.90
N GLY A 222 6.28 5.01 19.25
CA GLY A 222 6.84 5.35 20.56
C GLY A 222 8.32 5.02 20.77
N LYS A 223 9.04 4.57 19.74
CA LYS A 223 10.47 4.13 19.88
C LYS A 223 11.51 5.24 19.70
N TYR A 224 11.11 6.44 19.26
CA TYR A 224 12.03 7.56 19.03
C TYR A 224 11.82 8.64 20.08
N HIS A 225 12.90 9.00 20.78
CA HIS A 225 12.90 9.98 21.87
C HIS A 225 13.87 11.12 21.57
N ALA A 226 13.53 12.33 22.01
CA ALA A 226 14.37 13.51 21.83
C ALA A 226 15.75 13.29 22.47
N GLY A 227 16.82 13.68 21.79
CA GLY A 227 18.19 13.56 22.26
C GLY A 227 18.75 12.14 22.31
N GLN A 228 18.00 11.13 21.87
CA GLN A 228 18.47 9.74 21.83
C GLN A 228 18.80 9.29 20.42
N GLN A 229 19.77 8.40 20.29
CA GLN A 229 20.07 7.74 19.02
C GLN A 229 18.90 6.80 18.61
N PRO A 230 18.58 6.71 17.30
CA PRO A 230 17.57 5.79 16.81
C PRO A 230 17.93 4.33 17.20
N PRO A 231 16.94 3.54 17.65
CA PRO A 231 17.18 2.13 17.97
C PRO A 231 17.74 1.36 16.78
N ALA A 232 18.69 0.44 17.04
CA ALA A 232 19.25 -0.43 16.01
C ALA A 232 18.12 -1.22 15.30
N GLY A 233 18.25 -1.41 13.98
CA GLY A 233 17.22 -2.06 13.16
C GLY A 233 15.97 -1.20 12.88
N SER A 234 15.92 0.04 13.39
CA SER A 234 14.86 0.98 13.02
C SER A 234 15.13 1.63 11.67
N ARG A 235 14.07 2.13 11.02
CA ARG A 235 14.22 2.84 9.73
C ARG A 235 15.13 4.06 9.86
N ALA A 236 15.03 4.82 10.94
CA ALA A 236 15.88 5.99 11.15
C ALA A 236 17.37 5.63 11.29
N ALA A 237 17.71 4.46 11.84
CA ALA A 237 19.08 3.99 11.90
C ALA A 237 19.60 3.45 10.55
N GLU A 238 18.73 2.81 9.76
CA GLU A 238 19.12 2.12 8.50
C GLU A 238 18.96 2.99 7.25
N LYS A 239 17.97 3.86 7.22
CA LYS A 239 17.61 4.75 6.09
C LYS A 239 17.16 6.12 6.62
N PRO A 240 18.04 6.91 7.24
CA PRO A 240 17.69 8.21 7.81
C PRO A 240 17.07 9.16 6.78
N ASP A 241 17.54 9.14 5.53
CA ASP A 241 17.04 9.98 4.44
C ASP A 241 15.57 9.68 4.05
N TRP A 242 15.03 8.54 4.50
CA TRP A 242 13.62 8.17 4.28
C TRP A 242 12.70 8.58 5.43
N MET A 243 13.27 9.26 6.42
CA MET A 243 12.51 9.71 7.59
C MET A 243 12.12 11.18 7.47
N LYS A 244 10.95 11.52 8.01
CA LYS A 244 10.62 12.93 8.26
C LYS A 244 11.55 13.50 9.33
N PRO A 245 11.92 14.79 9.23
CA PRO A 245 12.65 15.45 10.29
C PRO A 245 11.91 15.35 11.64
N MET A 246 12.64 15.06 12.68
CA MET A 246 12.12 14.99 14.05
C MET A 246 12.21 16.37 14.69
N THR A 247 11.23 17.24 14.38
CA THR A 247 11.12 18.61 14.92
C THR A 247 10.46 18.61 16.30
N ASP A 248 10.55 19.72 17.03
CA ASP A 248 9.87 19.90 18.32
C ASP A 248 8.34 19.72 18.18
N GLU A 249 7.75 20.13 17.07
CA GLU A 249 6.34 19.93 16.76
C GLU A 249 6.00 18.43 16.62
N VAL A 250 6.88 17.65 15.96
CA VAL A 250 6.71 16.19 15.88
C VAL A 250 6.77 15.57 17.27
N TYR A 251 7.74 15.95 18.10
CA TYR A 251 7.84 15.44 19.48
C TYR A 251 6.64 15.84 20.34
N ALA A 252 6.14 17.06 20.22
CA ALA A 252 4.92 17.49 20.90
C ALA A 252 3.71 16.66 20.48
N THR A 253 3.58 16.37 19.17
CA THR A 253 2.52 15.48 18.65
C THR A 253 2.67 14.06 19.19
N LEU A 254 3.89 13.51 19.26
CA LEU A 254 4.14 12.18 19.80
C LEU A 254 3.75 12.09 21.28
N ALA A 255 4.08 13.09 22.09
CA ALA A 255 3.71 13.16 23.51
C ALA A 255 2.17 13.15 23.70
N ARG A 256 1.45 13.89 22.86
CA ARG A 256 -0.02 13.90 22.86
C ARG A 256 -0.58 12.52 22.46
N VAL A 257 -0.06 11.93 21.37
CA VAL A 257 -0.49 10.61 20.89
C VAL A 257 -0.22 9.53 21.93
N GLU A 258 0.91 9.58 22.62
CA GLU A 258 1.26 8.66 23.71
C GLU A 258 0.28 8.75 24.87
N ALA A 259 -0.07 9.97 25.28
CA ALA A 259 -1.06 10.19 26.35
C ALA A 259 -2.45 9.67 25.97
N GLU A 260 -2.90 9.95 24.72
CA GLU A 260 -4.18 9.48 24.19
C GLU A 260 -4.21 7.94 24.05
N ALA A 261 -3.15 7.33 23.56
CA ALA A 261 -3.02 5.87 23.45
C ALA A 261 -3.08 5.21 24.84
N LYS A 262 -2.33 5.75 25.81
CA LYS A 262 -2.36 5.26 27.19
C LYS A 262 -3.76 5.37 27.82
N ALA A 263 -4.45 6.48 27.61
CA ALA A 263 -5.83 6.67 28.09
C ALA A 263 -6.81 5.67 27.45
N ALA A 264 -6.55 5.26 26.21
CA ALA A 264 -7.31 4.25 25.47
C ALA A 264 -6.90 2.79 25.81
N GLY A 265 -5.90 2.57 26.66
CA GLY A 265 -5.36 1.23 26.96
C GLY A 265 -4.68 0.56 25.77
N GLN A 266 -4.12 1.35 24.84
CA GLN A 266 -3.50 0.90 23.59
C GLN A 266 -2.02 1.27 23.53
N SER A 267 -1.23 0.52 22.75
CA SER A 267 0.08 1.02 22.32
C SER A 267 -0.09 2.18 21.33
N MET A 268 0.96 2.99 21.13
CA MET A 268 0.95 4.05 20.11
C MET A 268 0.72 3.50 18.70
N THR A 269 1.29 2.32 18.39
CA THR A 269 1.04 1.58 17.14
C THR A 269 -0.46 1.32 16.95
N GLN A 270 -1.09 0.70 17.95
CA GLN A 270 -2.51 0.35 17.92
C GLN A 270 -3.39 1.59 17.79
N TYR A 271 -3.08 2.63 18.57
CA TYR A 271 -3.82 3.89 18.53
C TYR A 271 -3.76 4.55 17.15
N ALA A 272 -2.56 4.64 16.55
CA ALA A 272 -2.39 5.22 15.21
C ALA A 272 -3.13 4.44 14.12
N LEU A 273 -3.10 3.10 14.16
CA LEU A 273 -3.85 2.25 13.24
C LEU A 273 -5.36 2.42 13.43
N ALA A 274 -5.85 2.40 14.68
CA ALA A 274 -7.25 2.61 15.01
C ALA A 274 -7.73 4.00 14.60
N TRP A 275 -6.91 5.04 14.77
CA TRP A 275 -7.21 6.39 14.30
C TRP A 275 -7.43 6.44 12.79
N ALA A 276 -6.52 5.83 12.02
CA ALA A 276 -6.64 5.78 10.57
C ALA A 276 -7.92 5.04 10.12
N LEU A 277 -8.26 3.92 10.78
CA LEU A 277 -9.46 3.13 10.47
C LEU A 277 -10.78 3.85 10.77
N ARG A 278 -10.77 4.91 11.58
CA ARG A 278 -11.95 5.75 11.86
C ARG A 278 -12.18 6.85 10.83
N GLN A 279 -11.22 7.08 9.91
CA GLN A 279 -11.36 8.13 8.90
C GLN A 279 -12.37 7.74 7.80
N PRO A 280 -13.03 8.73 7.18
CA PRO A 280 -14.00 8.47 6.10
C PRO A 280 -13.40 7.59 4.99
N ALA A 281 -14.21 6.68 4.45
CA ALA A 281 -13.86 5.75 3.38
C ALA A 281 -12.72 4.75 3.69
N VAL A 282 -11.99 4.85 4.81
CA VAL A 282 -10.92 3.91 5.15
C VAL A 282 -11.49 2.52 5.43
N ARG A 283 -11.15 1.56 4.57
CA ARG A 283 -11.60 0.17 4.66
C ARG A 283 -10.60 -0.71 5.40
N CYS A 284 -9.33 -0.51 5.15
CA CYS A 284 -8.22 -1.25 5.75
C CYS A 284 -6.99 -0.35 5.87
N VAL A 285 -5.98 -0.78 6.59
CA VAL A 285 -4.70 -0.08 6.75
C VAL A 285 -3.56 -0.92 6.22
N LEU A 286 -2.60 -0.28 5.55
CA LEU A 286 -1.40 -0.90 5.02
C LEU A 286 -0.27 -0.82 6.03
N LEU A 287 0.27 -1.98 6.42
CA LEU A 287 1.36 -2.06 7.37
C LEU A 287 2.53 -2.89 6.83
N GLY A 288 3.68 -2.24 6.67
CA GLY A 288 4.96 -2.92 6.45
C GLY A 288 5.61 -3.29 7.78
N VAL A 289 6.00 -4.54 7.92
CA VAL A 289 6.65 -5.06 9.13
C VAL A 289 7.95 -5.77 8.79
N LYS A 290 8.82 -5.94 9.81
CA LYS A 290 10.07 -6.70 9.70
C LYS A 290 10.06 -7.97 10.55
N ARG A 291 9.12 -8.10 11.49
CA ARG A 291 9.06 -9.19 12.47
C ARG A 291 7.61 -9.53 12.82
N ARG A 292 7.38 -10.79 13.15
CA ARG A 292 6.07 -11.33 13.54
C ARG A 292 5.44 -10.55 14.71
N ALA A 293 6.18 -10.19 15.73
CA ALA A 293 5.66 -9.44 16.88
C ALA A 293 5.00 -8.10 16.48
N GLN A 294 5.46 -7.44 15.40
CA GLN A 294 4.84 -6.22 14.88
C GLN A 294 3.48 -6.51 14.20
N LEU A 295 3.34 -7.66 13.56
CA LEU A 295 2.05 -8.12 13.03
C LEU A 295 1.07 -8.44 14.15
N GLU A 296 1.52 -9.17 15.17
CA GLU A 296 0.71 -9.54 16.34
C GLU A 296 0.21 -8.31 17.08
N GLU A 297 1.09 -7.32 17.32
CA GLU A 297 0.71 -6.04 17.94
C GLU A 297 -0.38 -5.32 17.12
N ALA A 298 -0.20 -5.24 15.80
CA ALA A 298 -1.16 -4.59 14.92
C ALA A 298 -2.48 -5.37 14.79
N ALA A 299 -2.41 -6.70 14.70
CA ALA A 299 -3.57 -7.56 14.55
C ALA A 299 -4.50 -7.55 15.79
N ALA A 300 -3.96 -7.19 16.96
CA ALA A 300 -4.71 -7.16 18.21
C ALA A 300 -5.84 -6.12 18.28
N ILE A 301 -5.90 -5.17 17.32
CA ILE A 301 -7.01 -4.20 17.22
C ILE A 301 -8.22 -4.71 16.41
N PHE A 302 -8.13 -5.88 15.80
CA PHE A 302 -9.13 -6.51 14.93
C PHE A 302 -9.64 -7.81 15.57
#